data_92658d522690b13a7a964959782b8282
#
_entry.id   92658d522690b13a7a964959782b8282
#
_cell.length_a   1.000
_cell.length_b   1.000
_cell.length_c   1.000
_cell.angle_alpha   90.00
_cell.angle_beta   90.00
_cell.angle_gamma   90.00
#
_symmetry.space_group_name_H-M   'P 1'
#
loop_
_entity.id
_entity.type
_entity.pdbx_description
1 polymer ?
#
loop_
_entity_poly.entity_id
_entity_poly.type
_entity_poly.pdbx_seq_one_letter_code
_entity_poly.pdbx_strand_id
1 'polypeptide(L)'
;MGDYKHIEKCVGNFIASHYTRAVEVGIGRNEEAAQIISNAGALLRCTDVKAPGISGNLPFSQDDIFSPDLSLYAGAEVIYAIRPAIEMIPPLIELAEQINADLIVYHLGFESYEQGGEILDCGVLLHRYHVSQNPSNRVD
;
A
#
# COMPACT_ATOMS: atom_id res chain seq x y z
N MET A 1 23.45 5.00 -0.05
CA MET A 1 22.84 4.02 0.43
C MET A 1 21.95 3.15 -0.35
N GLY A 2 20.94 3.47 -1.00
CA GLY A 2 20.08 2.53 -1.70
C GLY A 2 19.20 1.68 -0.80
N ASP A 3 19.19 1.96 0.49
CA ASP A 3 18.38 1.16 1.42
C ASP A 3 16.90 1.27 1.13
N TYR A 4 16.42 2.47 0.81
CA TYR A 4 15.01 2.63 0.52
C TYR A 4 14.63 1.96 -0.81
N LYS A 5 15.55 1.86 -1.77
CA LYS A 5 15.28 1.12 -3.01
C LYS A 5 15.15 -0.36 -2.74
N HIS A 6 15.99 -0.90 -1.85
CA HIS A 6 15.89 -2.28 -1.43
C HIS A 6 14.54 -2.54 -0.76
N ILE A 7 14.13 -1.65 0.13
CA ILE A 7 12.84 -1.74 0.81
C ILE A 7 11.70 -1.72 -0.21
N GLU A 8 11.75 -0.75 -1.14
CA GLU A 8 10.73 -0.64 -2.19
C GLU A 8 10.64 -1.92 -3.03
N LYS A 9 11.78 -2.51 -3.37
CA LYS A 9 11.79 -3.77 -4.13
C LYS A 9 11.17 -4.91 -3.35
N CYS A 10 11.50 -5.02 -2.06
CA CYS A 10 10.93 -6.07 -1.22
C CYS A 10 9.41 -5.93 -1.13
N VAL A 11 8.93 -4.71 -0.88
CA VAL A 11 7.50 -4.46 -0.78
C VAL A 11 6.83 -4.72 -2.13
N GLY A 12 7.37 -4.16 -3.21
CA GLY A 12 6.79 -4.34 -4.54
C GLY A 12 6.69 -5.79 -4.95
N ASN A 13 7.76 -6.55 -4.74
CA ASN A 13 7.79 -7.97 -5.08
C ASN A 13 6.79 -8.76 -4.22
N PHE A 14 6.68 -8.44 -2.94
CA PHE A 14 5.71 -9.10 -2.07
C PHE A 14 4.28 -8.85 -2.54
N ILE A 15 3.93 -7.58 -2.77
CA ILE A 15 2.59 -7.24 -3.23
C ILE A 15 2.28 -7.90 -4.57
N ALA A 16 3.20 -7.80 -5.52
CA ALA A 16 2.99 -8.37 -6.86
C ALA A 16 2.85 -9.88 -6.83
N SER A 17 3.47 -10.55 -5.85
CA SER A 17 3.41 -12.01 -5.74
C SER A 17 2.14 -12.51 -5.06
N HIS A 18 1.46 -11.65 -4.29
CA HIS A 18 0.33 -12.08 -3.47
C HIS A 18 -1.00 -11.47 -3.89
N TYR A 19 -0.99 -10.42 -4.72
CA TYR A 19 -2.20 -9.70 -5.08
C TYR A 19 -2.21 -9.40 -6.58
N THR A 20 -3.42 -9.23 -7.12
CA THR A 20 -3.62 -8.86 -8.52
C THR A 20 -4.22 -7.47 -8.69
N ARG A 21 -4.65 -6.84 -7.61
CA ARG A 21 -5.22 -5.48 -7.66
C ARG A 21 -4.81 -4.71 -6.42
N ALA A 22 -3.85 -3.80 -6.57
CA ALA A 22 -3.26 -3.07 -5.45
C ALA A 22 -3.36 -1.56 -5.67
N VAL A 23 -3.48 -0.82 -4.56
CA VAL A 23 -3.42 0.64 -4.56
C VAL A 23 -2.35 1.06 -3.55
N GLU A 24 -1.44 1.94 -3.99
CA GLU A 24 -0.48 2.55 -3.07
C GLU A 24 -0.99 3.89 -2.60
N VAL A 25 -1.04 4.10 -1.27
CA VAL A 25 -1.45 5.37 -0.67
C VAL A 25 -0.22 6.11 -0.20
N GLY A 26 -0.11 7.39 -0.57
CA GLY A 26 1.01 8.22 -0.14
C GLY A 26 2.29 7.94 -0.91
N ILE A 27 2.18 7.80 -2.23
CA ILE A 27 3.34 7.38 -3.02
C ILE A 27 4.49 8.40 -3.01
N GLY A 28 4.19 9.69 -2.90
CA GLY A 28 5.22 10.70 -2.86
C GLY A 28 6.10 10.67 -4.11
N ARG A 29 7.40 10.45 -3.92
CA ARG A 29 8.37 10.42 -5.00
C ARG A 29 9.01 9.05 -5.22
N ASN A 30 8.71 8.08 -4.36
CA ASN A 30 9.36 6.76 -4.42
C ASN A 30 8.45 5.81 -5.15
N GLU A 31 8.73 5.55 -6.42
CA GLU A 31 7.84 4.78 -7.28
C GLU A 31 8.33 3.36 -7.58
N GLU A 32 9.42 2.92 -6.94
CA GLU A 32 10.02 1.61 -7.25
C GLU A 32 9.03 0.46 -7.02
N ALA A 33 8.34 0.46 -5.88
CA ALA A 33 7.36 -0.60 -5.59
C ALA A 33 6.21 -0.56 -6.58
N ALA A 34 5.68 0.64 -6.86
CA ALA A 34 4.57 0.80 -7.78
C ALA A 34 4.94 0.35 -9.19
N GLN A 35 6.17 0.62 -9.63
CA GLN A 35 6.63 0.18 -10.95
C GLN A 35 6.68 -1.35 -11.03
N ILE A 36 7.17 -2.00 -10.00
CA ILE A 36 7.23 -3.46 -9.96
C ILE A 36 5.81 -4.04 -10.05
N ILE A 37 4.89 -3.49 -9.28
CA ILE A 37 3.50 -3.96 -9.24
C ILE A 37 2.82 -3.67 -10.58
N SER A 38 3.07 -2.50 -11.16
CA SER A 38 2.54 -2.12 -12.47
C SER A 38 3.05 -3.05 -13.56
N ASN A 39 4.35 -3.38 -13.54
CA ASN A 39 4.93 -4.29 -14.53
C ASN A 39 4.35 -5.70 -14.41
N ALA A 40 3.86 -6.07 -13.24
CA ALA A 40 3.18 -7.34 -13.03
C ALA A 40 1.69 -7.28 -13.40
N GLY A 41 1.20 -6.11 -13.82
CA GLY A 41 -0.20 -5.94 -14.18
C GLY A 41 -1.14 -5.85 -12.98
N ALA A 42 -0.61 -5.54 -11.79
CA ALA A 42 -1.38 -5.61 -10.55
C ALA A 42 -1.66 -4.24 -9.91
N LEU A 43 -1.21 -3.16 -10.51
CA LEU A 43 -1.40 -1.84 -9.91
C LEU A 43 -2.67 -1.18 -10.43
N LEU A 44 -3.65 -0.93 -9.56
CA LEU A 44 -4.84 -0.18 -9.93
C LEU A 44 -4.53 1.30 -10.00
N ARG A 45 -3.90 1.85 -8.97
CA ARG A 45 -3.52 3.26 -8.94
C ARG A 45 -2.63 3.56 -7.74
N CYS A 46 -2.07 4.76 -7.77
CA CYS A 46 -1.38 5.38 -6.65
C CYS A 46 -2.15 6.62 -6.24
N THR A 47 -2.14 6.98 -4.97
CA THR A 47 -2.75 8.22 -4.51
C THR A 47 -1.78 9.01 -3.63
N ASP A 48 -2.00 10.32 -3.56
CA ASP A 48 -1.31 11.22 -2.65
C ASP A 48 -2.11 12.51 -2.58
N VAL A 49 -1.92 13.25 -1.49
CA VAL A 49 -2.59 14.56 -1.35
C VAL A 49 -1.97 15.61 -2.26
N LYS A 50 -0.73 15.42 -2.66
CA LYS A 50 -0.01 16.35 -3.52
C LYS A 50 0.07 15.81 -4.93
N ALA A 51 0.37 16.70 -5.89
CA ALA A 51 0.68 16.29 -7.23
C ALA A 51 1.88 15.34 -7.20
N PRO A 52 1.91 14.33 -8.07
CA PRO A 52 2.94 13.30 -7.96
C PRO A 52 4.31 13.80 -8.42
N GLY A 53 5.35 13.31 -7.71
CA GLY A 53 6.72 13.46 -8.18
C GLY A 53 7.20 12.18 -8.85
N ILE A 54 6.34 11.53 -9.64
CA ILE A 54 6.58 10.22 -10.22
C ILE A 54 6.40 10.25 -11.72
N SER A 55 6.78 9.14 -12.37
CA SER A 55 6.66 9.00 -13.81
C SER A 55 5.20 9.03 -14.27
N GLY A 56 4.95 9.63 -15.43
CA GLY A 56 3.59 9.72 -15.95
C GLY A 56 2.99 8.41 -16.41
N ASN A 57 3.76 7.32 -16.41
CA ASN A 57 3.25 6.02 -16.84
C ASN A 57 2.49 5.26 -15.75
N LEU A 58 2.47 5.80 -14.52
CA LEU A 58 1.72 5.16 -13.43
C LEU A 58 0.35 5.80 -13.29
N PRO A 59 -0.71 5.00 -13.07
CA PRO A 59 -2.04 5.56 -12.82
C PRO A 59 -2.03 6.26 -11.47
N PHE A 60 -2.37 7.55 -11.46
CA PHE A 60 -2.36 8.37 -10.27
C PHE A 60 -3.65 9.14 -10.13
N SER A 61 -4.15 9.25 -8.91
CA SER A 61 -5.27 10.13 -8.56
C SER A 61 -4.93 10.87 -7.28
N GLN A 62 -5.21 12.17 -7.25
CA GLN A 62 -5.00 12.97 -6.06
C GLN A 62 -6.13 12.67 -5.06
N ASP A 63 -5.78 12.38 -3.82
CA ASP A 63 -6.76 12.02 -2.79
C ASP A 63 -6.16 12.24 -1.40
N ASP A 64 -7.03 12.48 -0.43
CA ASP A 64 -6.66 12.71 0.95
C ASP A 64 -7.17 11.53 1.78
N ILE A 65 -6.25 10.76 2.39
CA ILE A 65 -6.61 9.58 3.16
C ILE A 65 -7.51 9.93 4.37
N PHE A 66 -7.46 11.17 4.84
CA PHE A 66 -8.32 11.60 5.95
C PHE A 66 -9.76 11.89 5.50
N SER A 67 -10.00 11.97 4.20
CA SER A 67 -11.33 12.16 3.62
C SER A 67 -11.33 11.51 2.23
N PRO A 68 -11.23 10.18 2.14
CA PRO A 68 -10.96 9.52 0.87
C PRO A 68 -12.20 9.44 -0.01
N ASP A 69 -11.94 9.49 -1.32
CA ASP A 69 -12.94 9.15 -2.33
C ASP A 69 -12.91 7.63 -2.51
N LEU A 70 -13.88 6.95 -1.94
CA LEU A 70 -13.90 5.48 -1.93
C LEU A 70 -13.88 4.87 -3.33
N SER A 71 -14.41 5.59 -4.32
CA SER A 71 -14.47 5.08 -5.69
C SER A 71 -13.07 4.86 -6.27
N LEU A 72 -12.06 5.56 -5.76
CA LEU A 72 -10.69 5.39 -6.24
C LEU A 72 -10.07 4.07 -5.81
N TYR A 73 -10.64 3.44 -4.80
CA TYR A 73 -10.10 2.21 -4.19
C TYR A 73 -10.98 1.00 -4.47
N ALA A 74 -12.08 1.19 -5.18
CA ALA A 74 -13.01 0.11 -5.46
C ALA A 74 -12.32 -1.00 -6.26
N GLY A 75 -12.52 -2.24 -5.84
CA GLY A 75 -11.93 -3.39 -6.49
C GLY A 75 -10.52 -3.74 -6.02
N ALA A 76 -9.91 -2.94 -5.15
CA ALA A 76 -8.59 -3.26 -4.64
C ALA A 76 -8.65 -4.47 -3.70
N GLU A 77 -7.70 -5.38 -3.85
CA GLU A 77 -7.51 -6.50 -2.92
C GLU A 77 -6.64 -6.08 -1.75
N VAL A 78 -5.74 -5.12 -2.00
CA VAL A 78 -4.82 -4.64 -0.98
C VAL A 78 -4.59 -3.14 -1.15
N ILE A 79 -4.58 -2.45 0.00
CA ILE A 79 -4.08 -1.08 0.12
C ILE A 79 -2.73 -1.21 0.80
N TYR A 80 -1.70 -0.56 0.26
CA TYR A 80 -0.42 -0.58 0.94
C TYR A 80 0.15 0.83 1.01
N ALA A 81 0.98 1.06 2.02
CA ALA A 81 1.63 2.35 2.24
C ALA A 81 3.05 2.10 2.73
N ILE A 82 4.00 2.85 2.20
CA ILE A 82 5.41 2.72 2.54
C ILE A 82 5.84 3.96 3.30
N ARG A 83 6.21 3.76 4.57
CA ARG A 83 6.63 4.82 5.48
C ARG A 83 5.57 5.92 5.64
N PRO A 84 4.30 5.57 5.86
CA PRO A 84 3.30 6.60 6.13
C PRO A 84 3.54 7.23 7.49
N ALA A 85 3.08 8.47 7.67
CA ALA A 85 3.04 9.06 8.99
C ALA A 85 2.11 8.24 9.88
N ILE A 86 2.43 8.12 11.16
CA ILE A 86 1.71 7.23 12.06
C ILE A 86 0.24 7.63 12.19
N GLU A 87 -0.07 8.92 12.07
CA GLU A 87 -1.44 9.41 12.15
C GLU A 87 -2.30 8.99 10.95
N MET A 88 -1.67 8.50 9.89
CA MET A 88 -2.40 7.99 8.72
C MET A 88 -2.93 6.57 8.93
N ILE A 89 -2.44 5.85 9.94
CA ILE A 89 -2.79 4.44 10.11
C ILE A 89 -4.28 4.26 10.41
N PRO A 90 -4.89 5.00 11.36
CA PRO A 90 -6.34 4.82 11.58
C PRO A 90 -7.19 5.04 10.33
N PRO A 91 -7.02 6.14 9.55
CA PRO A 91 -7.82 6.28 8.33
C PRO A 91 -7.50 5.22 7.27
N LEU A 92 -6.26 4.71 7.22
CA LEU A 92 -5.94 3.61 6.31
C LEU A 92 -6.69 2.34 6.70
N ILE A 93 -6.75 2.02 7.98
CA ILE A 93 -7.52 0.88 8.48
C ILE A 93 -9.00 1.04 8.13
N GLU A 94 -9.55 2.23 8.37
CA GLU A 94 -10.94 2.49 8.08
C GLU A 94 -11.24 2.32 6.58
N LEU A 95 -10.35 2.84 5.72
CA LEU A 95 -10.51 2.67 4.28
C LEU A 95 -10.49 1.20 3.89
N ALA A 96 -9.53 0.44 4.41
CA ALA A 96 -9.42 -0.98 4.09
C ALA A 96 -10.66 -1.76 4.54
N GLU A 97 -11.20 -1.42 5.72
CA GLU A 97 -12.43 -2.02 6.20
C GLU A 97 -13.60 -1.72 5.28
N GLN A 98 -13.73 -0.46 4.85
CA GLN A 98 -14.86 -0.03 4.03
C GLN A 98 -14.85 -0.68 2.66
N ILE A 99 -13.68 -0.90 2.06
CA ILE A 99 -13.61 -1.51 0.73
C ILE A 99 -13.32 -3.01 0.81
N ASN A 100 -13.15 -3.56 2.00
CA ASN A 100 -12.89 -4.98 2.24
C ASN A 100 -11.60 -5.45 1.57
N ALA A 101 -10.51 -4.74 1.85
CA ALA A 101 -9.19 -5.04 1.32
C ALA A 101 -8.21 -5.30 2.46
N ASP A 102 -7.14 -6.02 2.16
CA ASP A 102 -6.02 -6.13 3.11
C ASP A 102 -5.33 -4.77 3.21
N LEU A 103 -4.76 -4.47 4.37
CA LEU A 103 -3.93 -3.29 4.56
C LEU A 103 -2.54 -3.70 4.99
N ILE A 104 -1.53 -3.32 4.19
CA ILE A 104 -0.13 -3.66 4.46
C ILE A 104 0.66 -2.36 4.54
N VAL A 105 1.46 -2.21 5.59
CA VAL A 105 2.25 -1.01 5.85
C VAL A 105 3.70 -1.38 6.12
N TYR A 106 4.61 -0.63 5.53
CA TYR A 106 6.01 -0.65 5.93
C TYR A 106 6.29 0.60 6.76
N HIS A 107 6.62 0.43 8.04
CA HIS A 107 6.88 1.55 8.94
C HIS A 107 8.30 2.06 8.85
N LEU A 108 8.48 3.34 9.12
CA LEU A 108 9.80 3.93 9.21
C LEU A 108 10.43 3.53 10.56
N GLY A 109 11.63 2.96 10.49
CA GLY A 109 12.36 2.61 11.71
C GLY A 109 11.61 1.60 12.57
N PHE A 110 11.45 1.94 13.84
CA PHE A 110 10.79 1.06 14.81
C PHE A 110 9.35 1.46 15.09
N GLU A 111 8.77 2.34 14.27
CA GLU A 111 7.40 2.75 14.47
C GLU A 111 6.45 1.58 14.30
N SER A 112 5.34 1.62 15.03
CA SER A 112 4.24 0.70 14.83
C SER A 112 3.00 1.35 15.42
N TYR A 113 1.83 0.84 15.01
CA TYR A 113 0.55 1.32 15.51
C TYR A 113 -0.04 0.20 16.36
N GLU A 114 -0.35 0.54 17.61
CA GLU A 114 -0.87 -0.44 18.59
C GLU A 114 0.04 -1.66 18.66
N GLN A 115 -0.47 -2.88 18.46
CA GLN A 115 0.32 -4.10 18.52
C GLN A 115 1.09 -4.38 17.24
N GLY A 116 0.95 -3.52 16.22
CA GLY A 116 1.65 -3.71 14.96
C GLY A 116 0.96 -4.63 13.96
N GLY A 117 -0.25 -5.11 14.28
CA GLY A 117 -0.95 -6.03 13.40
C GLY A 117 -0.24 -7.36 13.26
N GLU A 118 -0.45 -8.00 12.12
CA GLU A 118 0.26 -9.25 11.79
C GLU A 118 1.57 -8.91 11.10
N ILE A 119 2.66 -9.51 11.54
CA ILE A 119 3.98 -9.23 10.97
C ILE A 119 4.27 -10.21 9.85
N LEU A 120 4.63 -9.68 8.69
CA LEU A 120 5.00 -10.47 7.51
C LEU A 120 6.44 -10.13 7.15
N ASP A 121 7.25 -11.14 6.88
CA ASP A 121 8.66 -10.93 6.53
C ASP A 121 8.86 -11.24 5.05
N CYS A 122 9.18 -10.21 4.26
CA CYS A 122 9.46 -10.37 2.84
C CYS A 122 10.91 -9.99 2.52
N GLY A 123 11.78 -9.98 3.53
CA GLY A 123 13.12 -9.42 3.46
C GLY A 123 13.18 -8.12 4.26
N VAL A 124 12.05 -7.48 4.43
CA VAL A 124 11.82 -6.40 5.39
C VAL A 124 10.52 -6.73 6.10
N LEU A 125 10.30 -6.13 7.26
CA LEU A 125 9.10 -6.43 8.06
C LEU A 125 7.94 -5.57 7.62
N LEU A 126 6.84 -6.22 7.29
CA LEU A 126 5.59 -5.57 6.93
C LEU A 126 4.58 -5.80 8.04
N HIS A 127 3.65 -4.84 8.18
CA HIS A 127 2.57 -4.89 9.16
C HIS A 127 1.25 -5.01 8.43
N ARG A 128 0.54 -6.11 8.61
CA ARG A 128 -0.80 -6.27 8.03
C ARG A 128 -1.81 -5.90 9.09
N TYR A 129 -2.43 -4.74 8.95
CA TYR A 129 -3.34 -4.19 9.94
C TYR A 129 -4.79 -4.59 9.69
N HIS A 130 -5.12 -5.04 8.50
CA HIS A 130 -6.48 -5.47 8.18
C HIS A 130 -6.42 -6.57 7.15
N VAL A 131 -7.32 -7.53 7.29
CA VAL A 131 -7.44 -8.67 6.40
C VAL A 131 -8.86 -8.68 5.85
N SER A 132 -8.98 -8.83 4.54
CA SER A 132 -10.26 -8.91 3.87
C SER A 132 -11.12 -10.02 4.49
N GLN A 133 -12.42 -9.73 4.66
CA GLN A 133 -13.37 -10.69 5.20
C GLN A 133 -13.90 -11.64 4.14
N ASN A 134 -13.61 -11.39 2.87
CA ASN A 134 -14.06 -12.24 1.78
C ASN A 134 -12.91 -13.15 1.35
N PRO A 135 -12.97 -14.45 1.69
CA PRO A 135 -11.85 -15.35 1.39
C PRO A 135 -11.51 -15.44 -0.10
N SER A 136 -12.48 -15.20 -0.99
CA SER A 136 -12.24 -15.28 -2.43
C SER A 136 -11.35 -14.16 -2.95
N ASN A 137 -11.15 -13.10 -2.16
CA ASN A 137 -10.28 -12.00 -2.53
C ASN A 137 -8.83 -12.21 -2.06
N ARG A 138 -8.58 -13.32 -1.36
CA ARG A 138 -7.25 -13.56 -0.80
C ARG A 138 -6.53 -14.62 -1.58
N VAL A 139 -5.23 -14.38 -1.79
CA VAL A 139 -4.33 -15.34 -2.41
C VAL A 139 -3.51 -15.96 -1.29
N ASP A 140 -3.87 -17.15 -0.91
CA ASP A 140 -3.18 -17.85 0.17
C ASP A 140 -2.11 -18.79 -0.36
#